data_f19a362dc00bfa3d40221f25b30f6184
#
_entry.id   f19a362dc00bfa3d40221f25b30f6184
#
_cell.length_a   1.000
_cell.length_b   1.000
_cell.length_c   1.000
_cell.angle_alpha   90.00
_cell.angle_beta   90.00
_cell.angle_gamma   90.00
#
_symmetry.space_group_name_H-M   'P 1'
#
loop_
_entity.id
_entity.type
_entity.pdbx_description
1 polymer ?
#
loop_
_entity_poly.entity_id
_entity_poly.type
_entity_poly.pdbx_seq_one_letter_code
_entity_poly.pdbx_strand_id
1 'polypeptide(L)'
;MRFQAAYSTPPVVKNLIILNALFFLAEMVLPAGAGDWMIRHLGLFYWGSGNFQPLQLVTHMFMHASLTHLFFNMFALWMFGRTLEYELGSKRFLLYYMVTGVGAGLLQLGVTWIEVSSLADGVASGTVSPYVLQSRIHAVTIGASGAVFGVLLAFGMMHPNSMIMLLIPPIPITGIFTAFLTSRMIFQSAFPE
;
A
#
# COMPACT_ATOMS: atom_id res chain seq x y z
N MET A 1 25.03 27.19 -4.30
CA MET A 1 24.67 26.14 -3.33
C MET A 1 23.38 25.34 -3.65
N ARG A 2 22.86 25.33 -4.92
CA ARG A 2 21.62 24.58 -5.29
C ARG A 2 21.85 23.18 -5.85
N PHE A 3 23.08 22.80 -6.22
CA PHE A 3 23.34 21.51 -6.88
C PHE A 3 23.47 20.30 -5.93
N GLN A 4 23.75 20.48 -4.65
CA GLN A 4 23.84 19.36 -3.70
C GLN A 4 22.46 18.87 -3.20
N ALA A 5 21.43 19.71 -3.25
CA ALA A 5 20.08 19.32 -2.82
C ALA A 5 19.42 18.31 -3.77
N ALA A 6 19.79 18.29 -5.04
CA ALA A 6 19.20 17.40 -6.06
C ALA A 6 19.58 15.91 -5.90
N TYR A 7 20.60 15.60 -5.10
CA TYR A 7 21.09 14.21 -4.89
C TYR A 7 20.69 13.59 -3.55
N SER A 8 20.19 14.38 -2.59
CA SER A 8 19.78 13.86 -1.28
C SER A 8 18.32 13.40 -1.32
N THR A 9 18.03 12.29 -0.67
CA THR A 9 16.64 11.88 -0.46
C THR A 9 15.99 12.82 0.56
N PRO A 10 14.84 13.45 0.24
CA PRO A 10 14.20 14.40 1.14
C PRO A 10 13.69 13.69 2.42
N PRO A 11 13.48 14.45 3.52
CA PRO A 11 13.38 13.88 4.85
C PRO A 11 12.19 12.95 5.05
N VAL A 12 11.00 13.23 4.48
CA VAL A 12 9.82 12.40 4.70
C VAL A 12 9.96 11.06 3.96
N VAL A 13 10.35 11.08 2.69
CA VAL A 13 10.61 9.85 1.93
C VAL A 13 11.67 9.00 2.63
N LYS A 14 12.79 9.61 3.06
CA LYS A 14 13.84 8.90 3.79
C LYS A 14 13.31 8.25 5.08
N ASN A 15 12.58 9.01 5.89
CA ASN A 15 12.06 8.51 7.16
C ASN A 15 11.00 7.42 6.97
N LEU A 16 10.13 7.54 5.97
CA LEU A 16 9.16 6.50 5.63
C LEU A 16 9.86 5.19 5.22
N ILE A 17 10.90 5.27 4.38
CA ILE A 17 11.67 4.08 3.97
C ILE A 17 12.33 3.43 5.21
N ILE A 18 13.00 4.22 6.05
CA ILE A 18 13.65 3.72 7.27
C ILE A 18 12.62 3.06 8.18
N LEU A 19 11.47 3.72 8.41
CA LEU A 19 10.42 3.19 9.29
C LEU A 19 9.87 1.85 8.78
N ASN A 20 9.57 1.74 7.48
CA ASN A 20 9.11 0.48 6.88
C ASN A 20 10.16 -0.63 6.98
N ALA A 21 11.43 -0.31 6.73
CA ALA A 21 12.52 -1.26 6.90
C ALA A 21 12.68 -1.72 8.35
N LEU A 22 12.53 -0.81 9.33
CA LEU A 22 12.60 -1.16 10.75
C LEU A 22 11.45 -2.07 11.19
N PHE A 23 10.21 -1.83 10.74
CA PHE A 23 9.08 -2.72 11.02
C PHE A 23 9.33 -4.12 10.44
N PHE A 24 9.80 -4.20 9.20
CA PHE A 24 10.10 -5.48 8.55
C PHE A 24 11.25 -6.23 9.24
N LEU A 25 12.32 -5.53 9.62
CA LEU A 25 13.42 -6.13 10.37
C LEU A 25 12.97 -6.60 11.77
N ALA A 26 12.11 -5.84 12.44
CA ALA A 26 11.57 -6.23 13.74
C ALA A 26 10.76 -7.53 13.61
N GLU A 27 9.95 -7.68 12.57
CA GLU A 27 9.20 -8.91 12.30
C GLU A 27 10.13 -10.13 12.08
N MET A 28 11.28 -9.92 11.42
CA MET A 28 12.24 -10.99 11.14
C MET A 28 13.10 -11.39 12.34
N VAL A 29 13.44 -10.46 13.23
CA VAL A 29 14.43 -10.66 14.31
C VAL A 29 13.77 -11.01 15.64
N LEU A 30 12.52 -10.61 15.85
CA LEU A 30 11.81 -10.88 17.10
C LEU A 30 11.50 -12.39 17.26
N PRO A 31 11.39 -12.87 18.52
CA PRO A 31 11.11 -14.29 18.80
C PRO A 31 9.86 -14.79 18.09
N ALA A 32 9.79 -16.10 17.87
CA ALA A 32 8.64 -16.78 17.29
C ALA A 32 7.32 -16.37 18.00
N GLY A 33 6.33 -15.96 17.23
CA GLY A 33 5.05 -15.42 17.70
C GLY A 33 4.96 -13.88 17.79
N ALA A 34 6.09 -13.16 17.80
CA ALA A 34 6.06 -11.70 17.77
C ALA A 34 5.63 -11.17 16.39
N GLY A 35 6.01 -11.84 15.30
CA GLY A 35 5.53 -11.52 13.95
C GLY A 35 4.01 -11.69 13.85
N ASP A 36 3.48 -12.81 14.35
CA ASP A 36 2.03 -13.04 14.40
C ASP A 36 1.31 -11.99 15.26
N TRP A 37 1.93 -11.60 16.38
CA TRP A 37 1.41 -10.52 17.21
C TRP A 37 1.38 -9.19 16.45
N MET A 38 2.46 -8.83 15.73
CA MET A 38 2.52 -7.62 14.92
C MET A 38 1.45 -7.63 13.83
N ILE A 39 1.33 -8.72 13.08
CA ILE A 39 0.30 -8.85 12.02
C ILE A 39 -1.11 -8.68 12.63
N ARG A 40 -1.39 -9.32 13.75
CA ARG A 40 -2.71 -9.28 14.41
C ARG A 40 -3.08 -7.89 14.93
N HIS A 41 -2.12 -7.12 15.43
CA HIS A 41 -2.38 -5.81 16.05
C HIS A 41 -2.16 -4.63 15.08
N LEU A 42 -1.29 -4.78 14.09
CA LEU A 42 -0.89 -3.69 13.19
C LEU A 42 -1.45 -3.86 11.77
N GLY A 43 -1.74 -5.09 11.33
CA GLY A 43 -2.38 -5.37 10.04
C GLY A 43 -3.86 -4.96 10.06
N LEU A 44 -4.39 -4.54 8.91
CA LEU A 44 -5.78 -4.09 8.77
C LEU A 44 -6.71 -5.30 8.57
N PHE A 45 -7.58 -5.53 9.53
CA PHE A 45 -8.62 -6.55 9.48
C PHE A 45 -9.99 -5.96 9.14
N TYR A 46 -10.84 -6.77 8.54
CA TYR A 46 -12.23 -6.45 8.33
C TYR A 46 -12.94 -6.24 9.67
N TRP A 47 -13.86 -5.26 9.77
CA TRP A 47 -14.53 -4.94 11.04
C TRP A 47 -15.38 -6.08 11.60
N GLY A 48 -15.89 -6.99 10.74
CA GLY A 48 -16.62 -8.19 11.15
C GLY A 48 -15.74 -9.36 11.63
N SER A 49 -14.41 -9.24 11.59
CA SER A 49 -13.49 -10.32 11.99
C SER A 49 -13.31 -10.46 13.52
N GLY A 50 -13.70 -9.43 14.29
CA GLY A 50 -13.40 -9.32 15.72
C GLY A 50 -11.97 -8.88 16.05
N ASN A 51 -11.09 -8.75 15.05
CA ASN A 51 -9.69 -8.31 15.21
C ASN A 51 -9.45 -6.85 14.76
N PHE A 52 -10.47 -6.19 14.23
CA PHE A 52 -10.35 -4.82 13.74
C PHE A 52 -10.10 -3.82 14.89
N GLN A 53 -9.14 -2.95 14.67
CA GLN A 53 -8.84 -1.79 15.51
C GLN A 53 -8.65 -0.55 14.62
N PRO A 54 -9.22 0.62 14.96
CA PRO A 54 -9.12 1.82 14.10
C PRO A 54 -7.68 2.24 13.79
N LEU A 55 -6.73 2.02 14.70
CA LEU A 55 -5.31 2.31 14.50
C LEU A 55 -4.71 1.53 13.32
N GLN A 56 -5.27 0.37 12.98
CA GLN A 56 -4.84 -0.47 11.86
C GLN A 56 -5.00 0.23 10.50
N LEU A 57 -5.87 1.24 10.38
CA LEU A 57 -5.98 2.08 9.19
C LEU A 57 -4.67 2.84 8.88
N VAL A 58 -3.82 3.00 9.86
CA VAL A 58 -2.50 3.65 9.70
C VAL A 58 -1.38 2.63 9.77
N THR A 59 -1.41 1.73 10.75
CA THR A 59 -0.27 0.85 11.03
C THR A 59 -0.04 -0.21 9.94
N HIS A 60 -1.10 -0.66 9.25
CA HIS A 60 -0.98 -1.64 8.17
C HIS A 60 -0.03 -1.17 7.05
N MET A 61 0.10 0.16 6.85
CA MET A 61 0.95 0.76 5.83
C MET A 61 2.46 0.50 6.08
N PHE A 62 2.84 0.07 7.27
CA PHE A 62 4.23 -0.19 7.66
C PHE A 62 4.57 -1.68 7.72
N MET A 63 3.59 -2.57 7.55
CA MET A 63 3.77 -4.02 7.54
C MET A 63 3.96 -4.55 6.13
N HIS A 64 4.83 -5.54 5.92
CA HIS A 64 5.11 -6.09 4.59
C HIS A 64 5.24 -7.62 4.62
N ALA A 65 4.53 -8.30 3.72
CA ALA A 65 4.47 -9.76 3.68
C ALA A 65 5.77 -10.44 3.21
N SER A 66 6.67 -9.71 2.53
CA SER A 66 7.93 -10.26 2.02
C SER A 66 8.94 -9.16 1.73
N LEU A 67 10.22 -9.54 1.63
CA LEU A 67 11.30 -8.63 1.23
C LEU A 67 11.06 -8.03 -0.16
N THR A 68 10.53 -8.82 -1.10
CA THR A 68 10.18 -8.35 -2.44
C THR A 68 9.07 -7.29 -2.38
N HIS A 69 8.04 -7.52 -1.56
CA HIS A 69 6.95 -6.56 -1.35
C HIS A 69 7.47 -5.25 -0.77
N LEU A 70 8.31 -5.30 0.28
CA LEU A 70 8.97 -4.12 0.85
C LEU A 70 9.81 -3.40 -0.20
N PHE A 71 10.67 -4.15 -0.93
CA PHE A 71 11.58 -3.56 -1.90
C PHE A 71 10.85 -2.75 -2.97
N PHE A 72 9.83 -3.31 -3.61
CA PHE A 72 9.11 -2.61 -4.67
C PHE A 72 8.33 -1.39 -4.14
N ASN A 73 7.73 -1.47 -2.96
CA ASN A 73 7.10 -0.30 -2.34
C ASN A 73 8.11 0.81 -2.04
N MET A 74 9.22 0.48 -1.42
CA MET A 74 10.24 1.46 -1.05
C MET A 74 10.99 2.02 -2.26
N PHE A 75 11.23 1.21 -3.28
CA PHE A 75 11.81 1.65 -4.53
C PHE A 75 10.89 2.66 -5.26
N ALA A 76 9.61 2.35 -5.39
CA ALA A 76 8.64 3.26 -5.99
C ALA A 76 8.49 4.55 -5.17
N LEU A 77 8.40 4.44 -3.84
CA LEU A 77 8.36 5.60 -2.95
C LEU A 77 9.61 6.46 -3.09
N TRP A 78 10.80 5.87 -3.17
CA TRP A 78 12.05 6.60 -3.36
C TRP A 78 12.10 7.30 -4.73
N MET A 79 11.72 6.60 -5.79
CA MET A 79 11.82 7.11 -7.16
C MET A 79 10.84 8.26 -7.42
N PHE A 80 9.57 8.08 -7.07
CA PHE A 80 8.51 9.04 -7.36
C PHE A 80 8.22 9.99 -6.20
N GLY A 81 8.26 9.48 -4.98
CA GLY A 81 7.99 10.27 -3.78
C GLY A 81 9.02 11.37 -3.57
N ARG A 82 10.28 11.13 -3.93
CA ARG A 82 11.34 12.13 -3.86
C ARG A 82 11.01 13.37 -4.69
N THR A 83 10.57 13.20 -5.92
CA THR A 83 10.19 14.31 -6.80
C THR A 83 9.00 15.07 -6.23
N LEU A 84 7.97 14.34 -5.82
CA LEU A 84 6.77 14.95 -5.25
C LEU A 84 7.05 15.68 -3.92
N GLU A 85 7.91 15.14 -3.06
CA GLU A 85 8.25 15.82 -1.80
C GLU A 85 9.02 17.13 -2.07
N TYR A 86 9.89 17.18 -3.08
CA TYR A 86 10.56 18.42 -3.47
C TYR A 86 9.58 19.47 -4.01
N GLU A 87 8.56 19.07 -4.73
CA GLU A 87 7.60 19.97 -5.36
C GLU A 87 6.51 20.43 -4.40
N LEU A 88 5.94 19.51 -3.61
CA LEU A 88 4.85 19.81 -2.69
C LEU A 88 5.34 20.36 -1.34
N GLY A 89 6.60 20.09 -1.00
CA GLY A 89 7.15 20.27 0.34
C GLY A 89 6.76 19.14 1.29
N SER A 90 7.63 18.88 2.28
CA SER A 90 7.53 17.72 3.20
C SER A 90 6.18 17.59 3.90
N LYS A 91 5.60 18.70 4.38
CA LYS A 91 4.31 18.64 5.12
C LYS A 91 3.15 18.19 4.23
N ARG A 92 3.04 18.75 3.01
CA ARG A 92 1.95 18.40 2.07
C ARG A 92 2.14 17.00 1.53
N PHE A 93 3.38 16.61 1.24
CA PHE A 93 3.70 15.26 0.80
C PHE A 93 3.32 14.22 1.86
N LEU A 94 3.71 14.43 3.14
CA LEU A 94 3.33 13.52 4.23
C LEU A 94 1.82 13.42 4.38
N LEU A 95 1.11 14.56 4.38
CA LEU A 95 -0.35 14.57 4.45
C LEU A 95 -0.97 13.77 3.29
N TYR A 96 -0.50 14.01 2.07
CA TYR A 96 -0.95 13.30 0.88
C TYR A 96 -0.72 11.78 1.00
N TYR A 97 0.48 11.37 1.38
CA TYR A 97 0.84 9.97 1.60
C TYR A 97 -0.08 9.29 2.63
N MET A 98 -0.31 9.94 3.76
CA MET A 98 -1.18 9.41 4.82
C MET A 98 -2.65 9.34 4.38
N VAL A 99 -3.16 10.38 3.73
CA VAL A 99 -4.56 10.42 3.25
C VAL A 99 -4.80 9.34 2.18
N THR A 100 -3.88 9.17 1.23
CA THR A 100 -4.02 8.14 0.20
C THR A 100 -3.90 6.73 0.78
N GLY A 101 -3.00 6.50 1.74
CA GLY A 101 -2.84 5.22 2.41
C GLY A 101 -4.06 4.83 3.25
N VAL A 102 -4.53 5.74 4.10
CA VAL A 102 -5.76 5.53 4.90
C VAL A 102 -6.98 5.37 3.99
N GLY A 103 -7.09 6.20 2.95
CA GLY A 103 -8.17 6.11 1.96
C GLY A 103 -8.19 4.75 1.26
N ALA A 104 -7.03 4.23 0.87
CA ALA A 104 -6.91 2.89 0.28
C ALA A 104 -7.33 1.79 1.28
N GLY A 105 -6.94 1.92 2.55
CA GLY A 105 -7.39 1.02 3.62
C GLY A 105 -8.92 1.02 3.79
N LEU A 106 -9.55 2.19 3.77
CA LEU A 106 -11.00 2.32 3.84
C LEU A 106 -11.69 1.71 2.61
N LEU A 107 -11.16 1.95 1.41
CA LEU A 107 -11.66 1.32 0.17
C LEU A 107 -11.54 -0.21 0.26
N GLN A 108 -10.41 -0.72 0.72
CA GLN A 108 -10.21 -2.16 0.92
C GLN A 108 -11.23 -2.76 1.89
N LEU A 109 -11.54 -2.08 2.99
CA LEU A 109 -12.60 -2.51 3.90
C LEU A 109 -13.98 -2.54 3.22
N GLY A 110 -14.29 -1.54 2.38
CA GLY A 110 -15.52 -1.51 1.59
C GLY A 110 -15.62 -2.67 0.61
N VAL A 111 -14.53 -2.95 -0.13
CA VAL A 111 -14.45 -4.11 -1.04
C VAL A 111 -14.63 -5.42 -0.27
N THR A 112 -13.93 -5.58 0.85
CA THR A 112 -14.06 -6.78 1.69
C THR A 112 -15.49 -6.95 2.20
N TRP A 113 -16.18 -5.87 2.55
CA TRP A 113 -17.59 -5.93 2.95
C TRP A 113 -18.49 -6.47 1.82
N ILE A 114 -18.31 -5.99 0.58
CA ILE A 114 -19.06 -6.47 -0.58
C ILE A 114 -18.80 -7.96 -0.81
N GLU A 115 -17.54 -8.40 -0.78
CA GLU A 115 -17.15 -9.79 -0.99
C GLU A 115 -17.69 -10.70 0.11
N VAL A 116 -17.56 -10.31 1.39
CA VAL A 116 -18.10 -11.06 2.54
C VAL A 116 -19.62 -11.20 2.44
N SER A 117 -20.32 -10.13 2.03
CA SER A 117 -21.78 -10.18 1.83
C SER A 117 -22.16 -11.17 0.73
N SER A 118 -21.49 -11.12 -0.42
CA SER A 118 -21.72 -12.05 -1.53
C SER A 118 -21.39 -13.51 -1.16
N LEU A 119 -20.30 -13.73 -0.43
CA LEU A 119 -19.94 -15.07 0.05
C LEU A 119 -20.95 -15.61 1.09
N ALA A 120 -21.51 -14.74 1.94
CA ALA A 120 -22.54 -15.13 2.91
C ALA A 120 -23.81 -15.60 2.20
N ASP A 121 -24.25 -14.91 1.14
CA ASP A 121 -25.38 -15.33 0.30
C ASP A 121 -25.10 -16.67 -0.38
N GLY A 122 -23.86 -16.86 -0.87
CA GLY A 122 -23.40 -18.13 -1.43
C GLY A 122 -23.41 -19.30 -0.43
N VAL A 123 -23.03 -19.04 0.81
CA VAL A 123 -23.11 -20.05 1.89
C VAL A 123 -24.56 -20.38 2.20
N ALA A 124 -25.45 -19.37 2.30
CA ALA A 124 -26.87 -19.57 2.57
C ALA A 124 -27.56 -20.37 1.46
N SER A 125 -27.17 -20.21 0.20
CA SER A 125 -27.67 -20.98 -0.95
C SER A 125 -26.98 -22.35 -1.13
N GLY A 126 -25.96 -22.69 -0.34
CA GLY A 126 -25.20 -23.93 -0.46
C GLY A 126 -24.21 -23.98 -1.61
N THR A 127 -23.96 -22.87 -2.30
CA THR A 127 -23.04 -22.77 -3.47
C THR A 127 -21.60 -22.50 -3.06
N VAL A 128 -21.36 -21.96 -1.85
CA VAL A 128 -20.03 -21.61 -1.32
C VAL A 128 -19.80 -22.32 0.01
N SER A 129 -18.59 -22.84 0.22
CA SER A 129 -18.20 -23.44 1.50
C SER A 129 -18.09 -22.37 2.61
N PRO A 130 -18.61 -22.62 3.83
CA PRO A 130 -18.40 -21.73 4.98
C PRO A 130 -16.92 -21.42 5.26
N TYR A 131 -16.02 -22.33 4.93
CA TYR A 131 -14.58 -22.12 5.09
C TYR A 131 -14.08 -20.94 4.24
N VAL A 132 -14.56 -20.78 3.00
CA VAL A 132 -14.19 -19.65 2.12
C VAL A 132 -14.63 -18.32 2.73
N LEU A 133 -15.84 -18.25 3.24
CA LEU A 133 -16.36 -17.07 3.93
C LEU A 133 -15.49 -16.73 5.16
N GLN A 134 -15.19 -17.72 6.00
CA GLN A 134 -14.37 -17.50 7.19
C GLN A 134 -12.95 -17.05 6.84
N SER A 135 -12.33 -17.65 5.83
CA SER A 135 -11.00 -17.25 5.37
C SER A 135 -10.98 -15.79 4.88
N ARG A 136 -12.06 -15.33 4.21
CA ARG A 136 -12.17 -13.95 3.74
C ARG A 136 -12.40 -12.96 4.88
N ILE A 137 -13.24 -13.29 5.85
CA ILE A 137 -13.49 -12.46 7.04
C ILE A 137 -12.19 -12.21 7.83
N HIS A 138 -11.32 -13.22 7.93
CA HIS A 138 -10.08 -13.14 8.71
C HIS A 138 -8.84 -12.79 7.86
N ALA A 139 -9.02 -12.49 6.58
CA ALA A 139 -7.93 -12.01 5.74
C ALA A 139 -7.39 -10.66 6.25
N VAL A 140 -6.06 -10.53 6.30
CA VAL A 140 -5.39 -9.31 6.73
C VAL A 140 -4.83 -8.55 5.53
N THR A 141 -4.98 -7.22 5.56
CA THR A 141 -4.37 -6.33 4.58
C THR A 141 -3.15 -5.65 5.20
N ILE A 142 -2.00 -5.73 4.54
CA ILE A 142 -0.74 -5.12 4.95
C ILE A 142 -0.01 -4.54 3.74
N GLY A 143 0.73 -3.45 3.93
CA GLY A 143 1.60 -2.84 2.93
C GLY A 143 1.37 -1.35 2.73
N ALA A 144 2.44 -0.68 2.31
CA ALA A 144 2.42 0.73 1.91
C ALA A 144 1.80 0.96 0.52
N SER A 145 1.42 -0.10 -0.19
CA SER A 145 1.05 -0.06 -1.61
C SER A 145 -0.06 0.95 -1.92
N GLY A 146 -1.08 1.06 -1.09
CA GLY A 146 -2.15 2.04 -1.27
C GLY A 146 -1.64 3.49 -1.32
N ALA A 147 -0.75 3.88 -0.40
CA ALA A 147 -0.12 5.19 -0.39
C ALA A 147 0.87 5.34 -1.57
N VAL A 148 1.63 4.30 -1.88
CA VAL A 148 2.58 4.30 -3.01
C VAL A 148 1.85 4.45 -4.34
N PHE A 149 0.71 3.79 -4.53
CA PHE A 149 -0.13 4.01 -5.71
C PHE A 149 -0.68 5.44 -5.79
N GLY A 150 -1.05 6.04 -4.65
CA GLY A 150 -1.37 7.45 -4.60
C GLY A 150 -0.21 8.34 -5.06
N VAL A 151 1.01 8.05 -4.62
CA VAL A 151 2.24 8.76 -5.06
C VAL A 151 2.46 8.59 -6.57
N LEU A 152 2.32 7.39 -7.11
CA LEU A 152 2.42 7.13 -8.55
C LEU A 152 1.36 7.89 -9.36
N LEU A 153 0.13 7.92 -8.89
CA LEU A 153 -0.97 8.66 -9.51
C LEU A 153 -0.67 10.17 -9.55
N ALA A 154 -0.27 10.75 -8.40
CA ALA A 154 0.09 12.17 -8.34
C ALA A 154 1.25 12.50 -9.27
N PHE A 155 2.29 11.66 -9.28
CA PHE A 155 3.42 11.84 -10.20
C PHE A 155 2.95 11.82 -11.66
N GLY A 156 2.14 10.85 -12.05
CA GLY A 156 1.63 10.74 -13.43
C GLY A 156 0.77 11.95 -13.82
N MET A 157 -0.04 12.48 -12.88
CA MET A 157 -0.86 13.67 -13.12
C MET A 157 -0.04 14.96 -13.21
N MET A 158 0.98 15.12 -12.38
CA MET A 158 1.85 16.31 -12.37
C MET A 158 2.89 16.28 -13.49
N HIS A 159 3.28 15.09 -13.94
CA HIS A 159 4.33 14.87 -14.95
C HIS A 159 3.84 13.99 -16.12
N PRO A 160 2.76 14.35 -16.82
CA PRO A 160 2.12 13.48 -17.81
C PRO A 160 3.04 13.13 -18.99
N ASN A 161 3.98 14.01 -19.32
CA ASN A 161 4.91 13.85 -20.44
C ASN A 161 6.28 13.29 -20.02
N SER A 162 6.48 12.99 -18.73
CA SER A 162 7.74 12.40 -18.27
C SER A 162 7.88 10.98 -18.79
N MET A 163 9.01 10.67 -19.40
CA MET A 163 9.36 9.32 -19.83
C MET A 163 9.92 8.56 -18.64
N ILE A 164 9.24 7.49 -18.25
CA ILE A 164 9.67 6.56 -17.19
C ILE A 164 10.12 5.28 -17.86
N MET A 165 11.35 4.83 -17.57
CA MET A 165 11.82 3.52 -17.99
C MET A 165 11.39 2.48 -16.97
N LEU A 166 10.53 1.55 -17.37
CA LEU A 166 10.33 0.33 -16.58
C LEU A 166 11.64 -0.45 -16.52
N LEU A 167 11.96 -0.97 -15.35
CA LEU A 167 13.25 -1.64 -15.13
C LEU A 167 13.28 -3.02 -15.81
N ILE A 168 12.15 -3.71 -15.83
CA ILE A 168 12.04 -5.07 -16.40
C ILE A 168 10.64 -5.27 -16.99
N PRO A 169 10.48 -5.37 -18.31
CA PRO A 169 11.46 -5.06 -19.36
C PRO A 169 11.70 -3.55 -19.48
N PRO A 170 12.82 -3.08 -20.07
CA PRO A 170 13.15 -1.65 -20.20
C PRO A 170 12.26 -0.99 -21.28
N ILE A 171 11.01 -0.74 -20.95
CA ILE A 171 10.03 -0.10 -21.83
C ILE A 171 9.83 1.34 -21.36
N PRO A 172 10.00 2.35 -22.24
CA PRO A 172 9.64 3.72 -21.90
C PRO A 172 8.10 3.87 -21.83
N ILE A 173 7.61 4.39 -20.71
CA ILE A 173 6.19 4.73 -20.53
C ILE A 173 6.06 6.19 -20.15
N THR A 174 4.97 6.83 -20.56
CA THR A 174 4.67 8.21 -20.15
C THR A 174 4.05 8.25 -18.76
N GLY A 175 4.21 9.38 -18.06
CA GLY A 175 3.62 9.58 -16.73
C GLY A 175 2.10 9.37 -16.72
N ILE A 176 1.39 9.78 -17.77
CA ILE A 176 -0.05 9.55 -17.89
C ILE A 176 -0.38 8.05 -18.01
N PHE A 177 0.46 7.27 -18.69
CA PHE A 177 0.28 5.82 -18.79
C PHE A 177 0.55 5.13 -17.46
N THR A 178 1.51 5.64 -16.67
CA THR A 178 1.76 5.19 -15.31
C THR A 178 0.53 5.40 -14.42
N ALA A 179 -0.10 6.59 -14.49
CA ALA A 179 -1.34 6.87 -13.77
C ALA A 179 -2.48 5.93 -14.18
N PHE A 180 -2.61 5.66 -15.48
CA PHE A 180 -3.63 4.72 -16.01
C PHE A 180 -3.38 3.28 -15.56
N LEU A 181 -2.15 2.78 -15.65
CA LEU A 181 -1.80 1.43 -15.19
C LEU A 181 -2.04 1.29 -13.68
N THR A 182 -1.67 2.31 -12.90
CA THR A 182 -1.88 2.32 -11.46
C THR A 182 -3.37 2.25 -11.12
N SER A 183 -4.21 3.03 -11.80
CA SER A 183 -5.66 2.99 -11.58
C SER A 183 -6.26 1.64 -11.93
N ARG A 184 -5.79 1.01 -13.01
CA ARG A 184 -6.24 -0.32 -13.43
C ARG A 184 -5.80 -1.42 -12.46
N MET A 185 -4.57 -1.36 -11.94
CA MET A 185 -4.09 -2.32 -10.93
C MET A 185 -4.89 -2.22 -9.62
N ILE A 186 -5.23 -1.00 -9.18
CA ILE A 186 -6.12 -0.81 -8.02
C ILE A 186 -7.48 -1.43 -8.30
N PHE A 187 -8.06 -1.20 -9.47
CA PHE A 187 -9.35 -1.76 -9.85
C PHE A 187 -9.32 -3.29 -9.88
N GLN A 188 -8.30 -3.91 -10.51
CA GLN A 188 -8.18 -5.37 -10.57
C GLN A 188 -7.91 -6.01 -9.18
N SER A 189 -7.17 -5.33 -8.29
CA SER A 189 -6.97 -5.84 -6.93
C SER A 189 -8.25 -5.74 -6.09
N ALA A 190 -9.12 -4.78 -6.41
CA ALA A 190 -10.39 -4.59 -5.74
C ALA A 190 -11.50 -5.55 -6.25
N PHE A 191 -11.40 -5.97 -7.52
CA PHE A 191 -12.39 -6.85 -8.19
C PHE A 191 -11.65 -7.97 -8.96
N PRO A 192 -11.10 -8.97 -8.26
CA PRO A 192 -10.55 -10.17 -8.89
C PRO A 192 -11.68 -10.93 -9.61
N GLU A 193 -11.43 -11.34 -10.87
CA GLU A 193 -12.36 -12.19 -11.64
C GLU A 193 -12.47 -13.58 -11.02
#